data_d9f6feca94430bdf324371eb4bd91c77
#
_entry.id   d9f6feca94430bdf324371eb4bd91c77
#
_cell.length_a   1.000
_cell.length_b   1.000
_cell.length_c   1.000
_cell.angle_alpha   90.00
_cell.angle_beta   90.00
_cell.angle_gamma   90.00
#
_symmetry.space_group_name_H-M   'P 1'
#
loop_
_entity.id
_entity.type
_entity.pdbx_description
1 polymer ?
#
loop_
_entity_poly.entity_id
_entity_poly.type
_entity_poly.pdbx_seq_one_letter_code
_entity_poly.pdbx_strand_id
1 'polypeptide(L)'
;MAVISKKIPAPDKVEIKTALISVFDKTGIVELAHALSARGVRLLSTGGTYKAIAAAGLAVTDVSEITGFPEIMDGRVKTLHPMVHGGLLAIRDDGEHQDAMKTHGIEGIDLAVINLYPFEEVRAAGGDYPTTVENIDIGGPAMIRASAKNHAYVTTLTDPADYAELLEQLSADDEIGRAHV
;
A
#
# COMPACT_ATOMS: atom_id res chain seq x y z
N MET A 1 -17.90 13.77 19.08
CA MET A 1 -16.50 13.86 19.57
C MET A 1 -15.76 14.85 18.68
N ALA A 2 -15.00 15.78 19.27
CA ALA A 2 -14.14 16.67 18.49
C ALA A 2 -12.98 15.87 17.89
N VAL A 3 -12.59 16.21 16.65
CA VAL A 3 -11.37 15.66 16.04
C VAL A 3 -10.18 16.24 16.79
N ILE A 4 -9.41 15.39 17.48
CA ILE A 4 -8.20 15.81 18.19
C ILE A 4 -7.05 15.77 17.18
N SER A 5 -6.43 16.91 16.92
CA SER A 5 -5.19 16.99 16.15
C SER A 5 -4.00 16.87 17.09
N LYS A 6 -3.20 15.84 16.93
CA LYS A 6 -1.91 15.70 17.62
C LYS A 6 -0.88 16.61 16.94
N LYS A 7 -0.23 17.48 17.71
CA LYS A 7 0.84 18.38 17.20
C LYS A 7 2.18 17.65 17.26
N ILE A 8 2.35 16.63 16.44
CA ILE A 8 3.61 15.92 16.30
C ILE A 8 4.29 16.44 15.03
N PRO A 9 5.54 16.93 15.08
CA PRO A 9 6.26 17.33 13.89
C PRO A 9 6.38 16.14 12.93
N ALA A 10 6.01 16.36 11.68
CA ALA A 10 6.19 15.33 10.65
C ALA A 10 7.68 15.25 10.27
N PRO A 11 8.24 14.05 10.01
CA PRO A 11 9.60 13.90 9.54
C PRO A 11 9.77 14.57 8.16
N ASP A 12 10.96 15.06 7.86
CA ASP A 12 11.26 15.63 6.54
C ASP A 12 11.45 14.54 5.48
N LYS A 13 11.96 13.38 5.90
CA LYS A 13 12.20 12.20 5.07
C LYS A 13 11.82 10.93 5.82
N VAL A 14 11.45 9.90 5.07
CA VAL A 14 11.11 8.58 5.59
C VAL A 14 11.86 7.52 4.80
N GLU A 15 12.56 6.64 5.50
CA GLU A 15 13.17 5.45 4.92
C GLU A 15 12.09 4.43 4.54
N ILE A 16 12.16 3.88 3.34
CA ILE A 16 11.22 2.86 2.86
C ILE A 16 11.75 1.47 3.27
N LYS A 17 11.15 0.88 4.29
CA LYS A 17 11.46 -0.48 4.79
C LYS A 17 10.44 -1.51 4.35
N THR A 18 9.18 -1.11 4.24
CA THR A 18 8.07 -2.00 3.88
C THR A 18 7.18 -1.35 2.84
N ALA A 19 6.97 -2.04 1.73
CA ALA A 19 6.08 -1.63 0.64
C ALA A 19 4.87 -2.57 0.55
N LEU A 20 3.67 -2.00 0.54
CA LEU A 20 2.42 -2.70 0.22
C LEU A 20 2.07 -2.45 -1.25
N ILE A 21 2.02 -3.51 -2.03
CA ILE A 21 1.79 -3.45 -3.48
C ILE A 21 0.49 -4.20 -3.81
N SER A 22 -0.51 -3.47 -4.28
CA SER A 22 -1.82 -4.03 -4.66
C SER A 22 -2.37 -3.29 -5.88
N VAL A 23 -2.12 -3.83 -7.07
CA VAL A 23 -2.43 -3.16 -8.34
C VAL A 23 -3.27 -4.04 -9.26
N PHE A 24 -4.22 -3.42 -9.95
CA PHE A 24 -4.93 -4.03 -11.07
C PHE A 24 -4.07 -3.98 -12.33
N ASP A 25 -3.65 -2.78 -12.74
CA ASP A 25 -2.67 -2.59 -13.81
C ASP A 25 -1.26 -2.92 -13.27
N LYS A 26 -0.66 -3.95 -13.86
CA LYS A 26 0.63 -4.51 -13.47
C LYS A 26 1.79 -3.99 -14.31
N THR A 27 1.56 -2.95 -15.10
CA THR A 27 2.61 -2.32 -15.92
C THR A 27 3.77 -1.87 -15.02
N GLY A 28 4.99 -2.33 -15.32
CA GLY A 28 6.22 -1.98 -14.60
C GLY A 28 6.33 -2.48 -13.15
N ILE A 29 5.35 -3.29 -12.67
CA ILE A 29 5.32 -3.68 -11.25
C ILE A 29 6.44 -4.65 -10.85
N VAL A 30 6.85 -5.52 -11.77
CA VAL A 30 7.94 -6.48 -11.52
C VAL A 30 9.27 -5.75 -11.42
N GLU A 31 9.53 -4.82 -12.30
CA GLU A 31 10.72 -3.96 -12.32
C GLU A 31 10.80 -3.11 -11.04
N LEU A 32 9.69 -2.51 -10.63
CA LEU A 32 9.60 -1.78 -9.37
C LEU A 32 9.89 -2.69 -8.18
N ALA A 33 9.27 -3.87 -8.13
CA ALA A 33 9.46 -4.83 -7.04
C ALA A 33 10.92 -5.33 -6.96
N HIS A 34 11.59 -5.55 -8.11
CA HIS A 34 13.02 -5.88 -8.16
C HIS A 34 13.88 -4.77 -7.57
N ALA A 35 13.61 -3.52 -7.96
CA ALA A 35 14.38 -2.37 -7.49
C ALA A 35 14.22 -2.13 -5.98
N LEU A 36 13.00 -2.29 -5.45
CA LEU A 36 12.72 -2.21 -4.02
C LEU A 36 13.37 -3.37 -3.25
N SER A 37 13.24 -4.60 -3.74
CA SER A 37 13.83 -5.78 -3.13
C SER A 37 15.37 -5.71 -3.08
N ALA A 38 16.00 -5.19 -4.14
CA ALA A 38 17.46 -4.98 -4.18
C ALA A 38 17.97 -4.00 -3.13
N ARG A 39 17.09 -3.11 -2.61
CA ARG A 39 17.36 -2.18 -1.51
C ARG A 39 17.00 -2.76 -0.13
N GLY A 40 16.59 -4.02 -0.07
CA GLY A 40 16.18 -4.66 1.19
C GLY A 40 14.78 -4.29 1.67
N VAL A 41 13.96 -3.64 0.83
CA VAL A 41 12.57 -3.32 1.15
C VAL A 41 11.76 -4.61 1.21
N ARG A 42 11.05 -4.83 2.31
CA ARG A 42 10.10 -5.94 2.45
C ARG A 42 8.86 -5.70 1.60
N LEU A 43 8.51 -6.66 0.77
CA LEU A 43 7.35 -6.57 -0.11
C LEU A 43 6.16 -7.31 0.51
N LEU A 44 5.06 -6.58 0.65
CA LEU A 44 3.74 -7.10 1.02
C LEU A 44 2.83 -7.00 -0.18
N SER A 45 2.05 -8.03 -0.46
CA SER A 45 1.15 -8.00 -1.60
C SER A 45 -0.05 -8.93 -1.41
N THR A 46 -0.97 -8.93 -2.35
CA THR A 46 -2.17 -9.76 -2.30
C THR A 46 -2.64 -10.15 -3.69
N GLY A 47 -3.38 -11.26 -3.79
CA GLY A 47 -4.08 -11.68 -4.99
C GLY A 47 -3.19 -11.84 -6.22
N GLY A 48 -3.61 -11.24 -7.34
CA GLY A 48 -2.90 -11.35 -8.62
C GLY A 48 -1.55 -10.63 -8.63
N THR A 49 -1.38 -9.56 -7.85
CA THR A 49 -0.11 -8.84 -7.71
C THR A 49 0.92 -9.68 -6.98
N TYR A 50 0.52 -10.31 -5.86
CA TYR A 50 1.37 -11.27 -5.16
C TYR A 50 1.89 -12.37 -6.09
N LYS A 51 0.98 -12.98 -6.87
CA LYS A 51 1.34 -14.05 -7.82
C LYS A 51 2.34 -13.58 -8.87
N ALA A 52 2.18 -12.36 -9.40
CA ALA A 52 3.09 -11.79 -10.39
C ALA A 52 4.50 -11.56 -9.82
N ILE A 53 4.61 -10.99 -8.63
CA ILE A 53 5.88 -10.73 -7.95
C ILE A 53 6.57 -12.06 -7.57
N ALA A 54 5.83 -13.01 -7.01
CA ALA A 54 6.36 -14.32 -6.64
C ALA A 54 6.83 -15.12 -7.86
N ALA A 55 6.10 -15.06 -8.98
CA ALA A 55 6.49 -15.71 -10.24
C ALA A 55 7.79 -15.12 -10.84
N ALA A 56 8.12 -13.87 -10.53
CA ALA A 56 9.40 -13.25 -10.88
C ALA A 56 10.57 -13.68 -9.97
N GLY A 57 10.33 -14.60 -9.01
CA GLY A 57 11.35 -15.12 -8.11
C GLY A 57 11.69 -14.20 -6.93
N LEU A 58 10.88 -13.18 -6.68
CA LEU A 58 11.10 -12.23 -5.58
C LEU A 58 10.44 -12.73 -4.29
N ALA A 59 11.10 -12.49 -3.16
CA ALA A 59 10.52 -12.70 -1.85
C ALA A 59 9.40 -11.66 -1.63
N VAL A 60 8.18 -12.13 -1.44
CA VAL A 60 7.01 -11.31 -1.17
C VAL A 60 6.12 -12.03 -0.15
N THR A 61 5.58 -11.30 0.82
CA THR A 61 4.69 -11.83 1.84
C THR A 61 3.24 -11.56 1.44
N ASP A 62 2.38 -12.58 1.49
CA ASP A 62 0.94 -12.36 1.29
C ASP A 62 0.33 -11.65 2.50
N VAL A 63 -0.60 -10.72 2.25
CA VAL A 63 -1.28 -9.97 3.33
C VAL A 63 -2.00 -10.90 4.30
N SER A 64 -2.49 -12.07 3.85
CA SER A 64 -3.11 -13.07 4.73
C SER A 64 -2.16 -13.64 5.79
N GLU A 65 -0.87 -13.71 5.49
CA GLU A 65 0.15 -14.15 6.46
C GLU A 65 0.33 -13.14 7.60
N ILE A 66 0.23 -11.84 7.28
CA ILE A 66 0.38 -10.77 8.28
C ILE A 66 -0.87 -10.62 9.11
N THR A 67 -2.03 -10.70 8.47
CA THR A 67 -3.32 -10.55 9.16
C THR A 67 -3.71 -11.79 9.95
N GLY A 68 -3.14 -12.95 9.63
CA GLY A 68 -3.58 -14.25 10.13
C GLY A 68 -5.03 -14.58 9.71
N PHE A 69 -5.55 -13.87 8.70
CA PHE A 69 -6.92 -14.00 8.24
C PHE A 69 -6.97 -14.30 6.75
N PRO A 70 -7.68 -15.36 6.33
CA PRO A 70 -7.75 -15.73 4.91
C PRO A 70 -8.53 -14.68 4.10
N GLU A 71 -8.27 -14.66 2.79
CA GLU A 71 -9.14 -13.99 1.85
C GLU A 71 -10.50 -14.70 1.82
N ILE A 72 -11.59 -13.94 2.02
CA ILE A 72 -12.96 -14.47 2.05
C ILE A 72 -13.88 -13.68 1.13
N MET A 73 -15.07 -14.22 0.86
CA MET A 73 -16.11 -13.59 0.04
C MET A 73 -15.59 -13.21 -1.36
N ASP A 74 -14.93 -14.17 -2.01
CA ASP A 74 -14.35 -14.02 -3.35
C ASP A 74 -13.38 -12.83 -3.48
N GLY A 75 -12.63 -12.54 -2.40
CA GLY A 75 -11.65 -11.47 -2.36
C GLY A 75 -12.20 -10.10 -1.94
N ARG A 76 -13.49 -9.97 -1.66
CA ARG A 76 -14.10 -8.71 -1.20
C ARG A 76 -13.58 -8.26 0.16
N VAL A 77 -13.15 -9.23 1.00
CA VAL A 77 -12.52 -8.94 2.31
C VAL A 77 -11.12 -9.56 2.34
N LYS A 78 -10.13 -8.70 2.39
CA LYS A 78 -8.71 -9.10 2.30
C LYS A 78 -7.80 -8.08 3.01
N THR A 79 -7.84 -6.81 2.57
CA THR A 79 -7.00 -5.73 3.09
C THR A 79 -7.68 -4.85 4.13
N LEU A 80 -9.00 -4.97 4.31
CA LEU A 80 -9.76 -4.26 5.34
C LEU A 80 -9.53 -4.90 6.72
N HIS A 81 -8.33 -4.76 7.22
CA HIS A 81 -7.88 -5.37 8.46
C HIS A 81 -7.06 -4.40 9.31
N PRO A 82 -7.19 -4.40 10.65
CA PRO A 82 -6.42 -3.53 11.54
C PRO A 82 -4.90 -3.62 11.36
N MET A 83 -4.36 -4.80 11.03
CA MET A 83 -2.92 -4.98 10.78
C MET A 83 -2.44 -4.15 9.58
N VAL A 84 -3.22 -4.11 8.50
CA VAL A 84 -2.90 -3.33 7.29
C VAL A 84 -3.12 -1.84 7.55
N HIS A 85 -4.32 -1.48 8.00
CA HIS A 85 -4.67 -0.07 8.20
C HIS A 85 -3.91 0.57 9.37
N GLY A 86 -3.56 -0.19 10.40
CA GLY A 86 -2.69 0.26 11.47
C GLY A 86 -1.28 0.59 10.95
N GLY A 87 -0.73 -0.26 10.09
CA GLY A 87 0.56 -0.02 9.44
C GLY A 87 0.59 1.23 8.57
N LEU A 88 -0.53 1.54 7.89
CA LEU A 88 -0.68 2.74 7.06
C LEU A 88 -0.97 4.01 7.88
N LEU A 89 -1.74 3.91 8.98
CA LEU A 89 -2.28 5.06 9.71
C LEU A 89 -1.49 5.48 10.94
N ALA A 90 -0.57 4.64 11.43
CA ALA A 90 0.20 4.94 12.63
C ALA A 90 1.11 6.15 12.43
N ILE A 91 0.96 7.15 13.28
CA ILE A 91 1.92 8.25 13.42
C ILE A 91 3.12 7.69 14.18
N ARG A 92 4.24 7.47 13.47
CA ARG A 92 5.41 6.71 13.98
C ARG A 92 6.12 7.38 15.14
N ASP A 93 5.99 8.72 15.27
CA ASP A 93 6.59 9.52 16.33
C ASP A 93 5.62 9.76 17.52
N ASP A 94 4.45 9.13 17.51
CA ASP A 94 3.47 9.15 18.60
C ASP A 94 3.67 7.94 19.52
N GLY A 95 3.99 8.18 20.79
CA GLY A 95 4.21 7.10 21.77
C GLY A 95 3.01 6.18 21.97
N GLU A 96 1.78 6.71 21.97
CA GLU A 96 0.56 5.88 22.10
C GLU A 96 0.37 4.98 20.87
N HIS A 97 0.69 5.50 19.66
CA HIS A 97 0.63 4.70 18.44
C HIS A 97 1.72 3.63 18.43
N GLN A 98 2.95 3.96 18.87
CA GLN A 98 4.04 2.98 18.99
C GLN A 98 3.69 1.85 19.96
N ASP A 99 3.11 2.18 21.12
CA ASP A 99 2.66 1.20 22.10
C ASP A 99 1.54 0.31 21.55
N ALA A 100 0.59 0.88 20.82
CA ALA A 100 -0.46 0.13 20.15
C ALA A 100 0.10 -0.80 19.05
N MET A 101 1.02 -0.31 18.21
CA MET A 101 1.69 -1.11 17.19
C MET A 101 2.42 -2.30 17.83
N LYS A 102 3.20 -2.05 18.89
CA LYS A 102 3.93 -3.09 19.61
C LYS A 102 3.00 -4.11 20.27
N THR A 103 1.94 -3.63 20.93
CA THR A 103 0.97 -4.49 21.63
C THR A 103 0.25 -5.43 20.68
N HIS A 104 -0.08 -4.96 19.50
CA HIS A 104 -0.86 -5.72 18.50
C HIS A 104 0.00 -6.33 17.38
N GLY A 105 1.32 -6.21 17.43
CA GLY A 105 2.22 -6.75 16.41
C GLY A 105 2.05 -6.08 15.04
N ILE A 106 1.66 -4.80 15.00
CA ILE A 106 1.46 -4.05 13.77
C ILE A 106 2.82 -3.51 13.29
N GLU A 107 3.21 -3.84 12.08
CA GLU A 107 4.40 -3.28 11.42
C GLU A 107 4.02 -2.06 10.58
N GLY A 108 4.93 -1.08 10.48
CA GLY A 108 4.72 0.10 9.63
C GLY A 108 4.81 -0.25 8.15
N ILE A 109 3.99 0.41 7.34
CA ILE A 109 4.04 0.38 5.87
C ILE A 109 4.46 1.77 5.41
N ASP A 110 5.56 1.87 4.67
CA ASP A 110 6.21 3.14 4.31
C ASP A 110 5.90 3.55 2.87
N LEU A 111 5.60 2.57 2.02
CA LEU A 111 5.22 2.77 0.63
C LEU A 111 3.94 2.00 0.33
N ALA A 112 2.97 2.65 -0.28
CA ALA A 112 1.74 2.05 -0.79
C ALA A 112 1.67 2.25 -2.30
N VAL A 113 1.75 1.15 -3.07
CA VAL A 113 1.60 1.15 -4.52
C VAL A 113 0.27 0.50 -4.87
N ILE A 114 -0.71 1.32 -5.23
CA ILE A 114 -2.10 0.88 -5.33
C ILE A 114 -2.77 1.55 -6.51
N ASN A 115 -3.21 0.77 -7.50
CA ASN A 115 -4.16 1.26 -8.48
C ASN A 115 -5.46 0.43 -8.44
N LEU A 116 -6.53 1.04 -8.91
CA LEU A 116 -7.89 0.55 -8.70
C LEU A 116 -8.38 -0.32 -9.87
N TYR A 117 -9.43 -1.07 -9.65
CA TYR A 117 -10.18 -1.75 -10.71
C TYR A 117 -10.73 -0.74 -11.72
N PRO A 118 -10.79 -1.10 -13.01
CA PRO A 118 -11.16 -0.18 -14.11
C PRO A 118 -12.70 -0.04 -14.23
N PHE A 119 -13.36 0.42 -13.17
CA PHE A 119 -14.81 0.55 -13.11
C PHE A 119 -15.39 1.38 -14.25
N GLU A 120 -14.77 2.53 -14.54
CA GLU A 120 -15.25 3.44 -15.59
C GLU A 120 -15.12 2.82 -16.97
N GLU A 121 -14.03 2.12 -17.24
CA GLU A 121 -13.77 1.44 -18.51
C GLU A 121 -14.76 0.28 -18.73
N VAL A 122 -14.99 -0.54 -17.70
CA VAL A 122 -15.95 -1.64 -17.76
C VAL A 122 -17.36 -1.13 -18.02
N ARG A 123 -17.74 -0.06 -17.33
CA ARG A 123 -19.05 0.59 -17.55
C ARG A 123 -19.17 1.17 -18.97
N ALA A 124 -18.14 1.88 -19.44
CA ALA A 124 -18.13 2.49 -20.76
C ALA A 124 -18.16 1.44 -21.89
N ALA A 125 -17.53 0.29 -21.66
CA ALA A 125 -17.54 -0.86 -22.58
C ALA A 125 -18.88 -1.61 -22.62
N GLY A 126 -19.88 -1.20 -21.82
CA GLY A 126 -21.19 -1.85 -21.78
C GLY A 126 -21.22 -3.11 -20.92
N GLY A 127 -20.36 -3.20 -19.92
CA GLY A 127 -20.37 -4.29 -18.92
C GLY A 127 -21.76 -4.48 -18.33
N ASP A 128 -22.17 -5.74 -18.14
CA ASP A 128 -23.44 -6.04 -17.48
C ASP A 128 -23.41 -5.62 -15.99
N TYR A 129 -24.61 -5.60 -15.38
CA TYR A 129 -24.74 -5.14 -13.99
C TYR A 129 -23.85 -5.94 -13.01
N PRO A 130 -23.81 -7.28 -13.01
CA PRO A 130 -22.93 -8.03 -12.13
C PRO A 130 -21.45 -7.70 -12.33
N THR A 131 -20.97 -7.68 -13.56
CA THR A 131 -19.57 -7.36 -13.88
C THR A 131 -19.22 -5.94 -13.43
N THR A 132 -20.10 -4.98 -13.66
CA THR A 132 -19.86 -3.58 -13.25
C THR A 132 -19.80 -3.46 -11.72
N VAL A 133 -20.66 -4.15 -11.00
CA VAL A 133 -20.68 -4.16 -9.52
C VAL A 133 -19.40 -4.78 -8.97
N GLU A 134 -18.89 -5.88 -9.54
CA GLU A 134 -17.64 -6.51 -9.08
C GLU A 134 -16.39 -5.65 -9.33
N ASN A 135 -16.46 -4.66 -10.21
CA ASN A 135 -15.38 -3.69 -10.40
C ASN A 135 -15.46 -2.47 -9.47
N ILE A 136 -16.35 -2.45 -8.49
CA ILE A 136 -16.34 -1.46 -7.40
C ILE A 136 -15.27 -1.88 -6.40
N ASP A 137 -14.11 -1.26 -6.48
CA ASP A 137 -13.00 -1.52 -5.55
C ASP A 137 -13.29 -0.90 -4.19
N ILE A 138 -13.20 -1.69 -3.14
CA ILE A 138 -13.40 -1.24 -1.74
C ILE A 138 -12.07 -1.11 -1.03
N GLY A 139 -11.20 -2.10 -1.16
CA GLY A 139 -9.92 -2.16 -0.45
C GLY A 139 -8.91 -1.12 -0.92
N GLY A 140 -8.79 -0.95 -2.23
CA GLY A 140 -7.88 0.01 -2.85
C GLY A 140 -8.14 1.45 -2.39
N PRO A 141 -9.35 1.99 -2.56
CA PRO A 141 -9.68 3.34 -2.07
C PRO A 141 -9.49 3.51 -0.57
N ALA A 142 -9.79 2.48 0.23
CA ALA A 142 -9.59 2.54 1.69
C ALA A 142 -8.10 2.68 2.04
N MET A 143 -7.22 1.91 1.39
CA MET A 143 -5.77 1.98 1.59
C MET A 143 -5.19 3.29 1.08
N ILE A 144 -5.58 3.78 -0.10
CA ILE A 144 -5.16 5.07 -0.65
C ILE A 144 -5.53 6.21 0.31
N ARG A 145 -6.76 6.21 0.82
CA ARG A 145 -7.21 7.23 1.78
C ARG A 145 -6.47 7.16 3.10
N ALA A 146 -6.15 5.95 3.59
CA ALA A 146 -5.36 5.75 4.80
C ALA A 146 -3.94 6.30 4.63
N SER A 147 -3.27 5.97 3.53
CA SER A 147 -1.93 6.44 3.19
C SER A 147 -1.90 7.95 3.04
N ALA A 148 -2.84 8.53 2.26
CA ALA A 148 -2.94 9.97 2.08
C ALA A 148 -3.18 10.72 3.41
N LYS A 149 -3.99 10.15 4.32
CA LYS A 149 -4.18 10.73 5.66
C LYS A 149 -2.87 10.74 6.46
N ASN A 150 -1.98 9.80 6.23
CA ASN A 150 -0.70 9.65 6.92
C ASN A 150 0.51 9.91 6.00
N HIS A 151 0.34 10.79 5.01
CA HIS A 151 1.35 11.10 3.98
C HIS A 151 2.71 11.53 4.54
N ALA A 152 2.77 11.96 5.81
CA ALA A 152 4.03 12.27 6.47
C ALA A 152 4.93 11.04 6.68
N TYR A 153 4.35 9.84 6.68
CA TYR A 153 5.04 8.57 6.94
C TYR A 153 4.88 7.54 5.83
N VAL A 154 3.95 7.76 4.90
CA VAL A 154 3.62 6.80 3.84
C VAL A 154 3.62 7.49 2.49
N THR A 155 4.55 7.10 1.63
CA THR A 155 4.54 7.48 0.22
C THR A 155 3.48 6.66 -0.51
N THR A 156 2.69 7.30 -1.39
CA THR A 156 1.60 6.64 -2.10
C THR A 156 1.74 6.84 -3.60
N LEU A 157 1.79 5.74 -4.35
CA LEU A 157 1.78 5.74 -5.80
C LEU A 157 0.47 5.11 -6.30
N THR A 158 -0.20 5.78 -7.22
CA THR A 158 -1.46 5.31 -7.80
C THR A 158 -1.39 5.09 -9.32
N ASP A 159 -0.33 5.56 -9.95
CA ASP A 159 -0.11 5.45 -11.39
C ASP A 159 1.25 4.77 -11.68
N PRO A 160 1.32 3.78 -12.59
CA PRO A 160 2.59 3.21 -13.05
C PRO A 160 3.58 4.23 -13.61
N ALA A 161 3.09 5.36 -14.15
CA ALA A 161 3.94 6.43 -14.66
C ALA A 161 4.87 7.05 -13.60
N ASP A 162 4.48 6.97 -12.31
CA ASP A 162 5.22 7.57 -11.20
C ASP A 162 6.36 6.65 -10.68
N TYR A 163 6.42 5.39 -11.14
CA TYR A 163 7.43 4.44 -10.63
C TYR A 163 8.87 4.88 -10.94
N ALA A 164 9.09 5.46 -12.11
CA ALA A 164 10.41 5.92 -12.51
C ALA A 164 10.91 7.05 -11.61
N GLU A 165 10.05 8.00 -11.27
CA GLU A 165 10.37 9.11 -10.38
C GLU A 165 10.71 8.62 -8.96
N LEU A 166 9.92 7.69 -8.40
CA LEU A 166 10.23 7.06 -7.12
C LEU A 166 11.62 6.42 -7.13
N LEU A 167 11.95 5.64 -8.18
CA LEU A 167 13.23 4.95 -8.27
C LEU A 167 14.41 5.91 -8.44
N GLU A 168 14.20 7.03 -9.13
CA GLU A 168 15.22 8.09 -9.24
C GLU A 168 15.50 8.71 -7.86
N GLN A 169 14.47 9.04 -7.10
CA GLN A 169 14.61 9.58 -5.75
C GLN A 169 15.33 8.60 -4.81
N LEU A 170 14.92 7.34 -4.81
CA LEU A 170 15.58 6.28 -4.00
C LEU A 170 17.02 5.99 -4.44
N SER A 171 17.40 6.39 -5.66
CA SER A 171 18.79 6.25 -6.13
C SER A 171 19.68 7.40 -5.68
N ALA A 172 19.08 8.56 -5.45
CA ALA A 172 19.77 9.74 -4.93
C ALA A 172 19.88 9.70 -3.39
N ASP A 173 18.90 9.11 -2.72
CA ASP A 173 18.82 9.01 -1.25
C ASP A 173 17.89 7.82 -0.93
N ASP A 174 18.26 6.98 0.04
CA ASP A 174 17.41 5.83 0.45
C ASP A 174 16.12 6.26 1.17
N GLU A 175 15.89 7.57 1.29
CA GLU A 175 14.73 8.17 1.94
C GLU A 175 13.90 8.99 0.95
N ILE A 176 12.59 9.00 1.14
CA ILE A 176 11.65 9.81 0.35
C ILE A 176 11.24 11.06 1.15
N GLY A 177 11.35 12.20 0.51
CA GLY A 177 10.92 13.47 1.08
C GLY A 177 9.41 13.69 0.99
N ARG A 178 8.84 14.45 1.95
CA ARG A 178 7.39 14.78 2.02
C ARG A 178 6.81 15.48 0.78
N ALA A 179 7.63 16.10 -0.02
CA ALA A 179 7.18 16.88 -1.18
C ALA A 179 6.66 16.03 -2.35
N HIS A 180 6.68 14.70 -2.21
CA HIS A 180 6.41 13.76 -3.31
C HIS A 180 5.17 12.90 -3.05
N VAL A 181 4.17 13.44 -2.35
CA VAL A 181 2.87 12.79 -2.11
C VAL A 181 1.76 13.51 -2.87
#